data_6b9bb070966044dbbc35a66b285dc037
#
_entry.id   6b9bb070966044dbbc35a66b285dc037
#
_cell.length_a   1.000
_cell.length_b   1.000
_cell.length_c   1.000
_cell.angle_alpha   90.00
_cell.angle_beta   90.00
_cell.angle_gamma   90.00
#
_symmetry.space_group_name_H-M   'P 1'
#
loop_
_entity.id
_entity.type
_entity.pdbx_description
1 polymer ?
#
loop_
_entity_poly.entity_id
_entity_poly.type
_entity_poly.pdbx_seq_one_letter_code
_entity_poly.pdbx_strand_id
1 'polypeptide(L)'
;MEIGKAEAVLPEREQIPGERMVPGDRVRTYVLEVKRTAKGPQITLSRTHPGLLVRLFETEIPEINEGIVQVRAAAREPGERAKVAVASMKRNVDPIGACVGLRGTRIQVISRELRGEKIDIVEWSPDPAVFVARALSPARVSSVTFRTDKGGEPKAGREIKAGEPQVGGEM
;
A
#
# COMPACT_ATOMS: atom_id res chain seq x y z
N MET A 1 -0.60 16.54 -19.89
CA MET A 1 -1.50 15.38 -19.94
C MET A 1 -2.93 15.86 -19.96
N GLU A 2 -3.82 15.13 -20.61
CA GLU A 2 -5.25 15.47 -20.67
C GLU A 2 -6.02 14.63 -19.64
N ILE A 3 -6.89 15.28 -18.86
CA ILE A 3 -7.85 14.63 -17.97
C ILE A 3 -9.25 15.14 -18.34
N GLY A 4 -9.98 14.34 -19.11
CA GLY A 4 -11.28 14.78 -19.63
C GLY A 4 -11.14 16.04 -20.49
N LYS A 5 -11.65 17.18 -20.01
CA LYS A 5 -11.58 18.48 -20.69
C LYS A 5 -10.51 19.43 -20.11
N ALA A 6 -9.72 18.96 -19.13
CA ALA A 6 -8.73 19.78 -18.44
C ALA A 6 -7.32 19.32 -18.76
N GLU A 7 -6.37 20.24 -18.71
CA GLU A 7 -4.95 19.94 -18.77
C GLU A 7 -4.38 19.73 -17.37
N ALA A 8 -3.48 18.75 -17.24
CA ALA A 8 -2.80 18.44 -16.00
C ALA A 8 -1.32 18.21 -16.22
N VAL A 9 -0.53 18.45 -15.20
CA VAL A 9 0.93 18.28 -15.22
C VAL A 9 1.31 17.09 -14.35
N LEU A 10 2.14 16.19 -14.88
CA LEU A 10 2.83 15.14 -14.15
C LEU A 10 4.33 15.50 -14.09
N PRO A 11 4.79 16.17 -13.01
CA PRO A 11 6.19 16.57 -12.88
C PRO A 11 7.12 15.36 -12.87
N GLU A 12 8.35 15.50 -13.30
CA GLU A 12 9.34 14.42 -13.35
C GLU A 12 9.52 13.73 -11.99
N ARG A 13 9.58 14.51 -10.90
CA ARG A 13 9.68 13.98 -9.52
C ARG A 13 8.49 13.14 -9.08
N GLU A 14 7.37 13.26 -9.77
CA GLU A 14 6.13 12.54 -9.52
C GLU A 14 5.94 11.35 -10.49
N GLN A 15 6.91 11.09 -11.35
CA GLN A 15 6.94 9.94 -12.25
C GLN A 15 7.67 8.77 -11.58
N ILE A 16 7.25 7.54 -11.90
CA ILE A 16 7.98 6.35 -11.44
C ILE A 16 9.34 6.33 -12.14
N PRO A 17 10.44 6.13 -11.39
CA PRO A 17 11.78 6.10 -11.99
C PRO A 17 11.88 5.13 -13.17
N GLY A 18 12.43 5.60 -14.28
CA GLY A 18 12.60 4.81 -15.50
C GLY A 18 11.30 4.55 -16.30
N GLU A 19 10.16 5.13 -15.91
CA GLU A 19 8.94 5.06 -16.68
C GLU A 19 9.02 5.96 -17.92
N ARG A 20 8.76 5.37 -19.09
CA ARG A 20 8.70 6.13 -20.34
C ARG A 20 7.26 6.23 -20.78
N MET A 21 6.78 7.45 -20.96
CA MET A 21 5.44 7.76 -21.46
C MET A 21 5.58 8.41 -22.83
N VAL A 22 4.79 7.97 -23.79
CA VAL A 22 4.74 8.58 -25.12
C VAL A 22 3.37 9.22 -25.36
N PRO A 23 3.29 10.24 -26.23
CA PRO A 23 2.01 10.82 -26.60
C PRO A 23 1.03 9.73 -27.09
N GLY A 24 -0.19 9.75 -26.54
CA GLY A 24 -1.23 8.75 -26.80
C GLY A 24 -1.37 7.67 -25.73
N ASP A 25 -0.39 7.52 -24.83
CA ASP A 25 -0.51 6.58 -23.72
C ASP A 25 -1.62 6.99 -22.74
N ARG A 26 -2.36 5.97 -22.27
CA ARG A 26 -3.30 6.13 -21.15
C ARG A 26 -2.65 5.67 -19.88
N VAL A 27 -2.52 6.57 -18.91
CA VAL A 27 -1.80 6.32 -17.66
C VAL A 27 -2.72 6.65 -16.49
N ARG A 28 -2.83 5.74 -15.53
CA ARG A 28 -3.53 5.99 -14.27
C ARG A 28 -2.66 6.85 -13.36
N THR A 29 -3.21 7.93 -12.85
CA THR A 29 -2.50 8.87 -11.99
C THR A 29 -3.32 9.23 -10.77
N TYR A 30 -2.65 9.66 -9.71
CA TYR A 30 -3.27 10.23 -8.52
C TYR A 30 -3.29 11.75 -8.68
N VAL A 31 -4.42 12.39 -8.41
CA VAL A 31 -4.50 13.86 -8.37
C VAL A 31 -3.90 14.33 -7.06
N LEU A 32 -2.68 14.88 -7.13
CA LEU A 32 -1.94 15.33 -5.97
C LEU A 32 -2.49 16.67 -5.44
N GLU A 33 -2.76 17.58 -6.37
CA GLU A 33 -3.19 18.93 -6.02
C GLU A 33 -4.01 19.55 -7.15
N VAL A 34 -4.98 20.39 -6.79
CA VAL A 34 -5.73 21.25 -7.72
C VAL A 34 -5.66 22.67 -7.19
N LYS A 35 -4.98 23.55 -7.92
CA LYS A 35 -4.89 24.99 -7.63
C LYS A 35 -5.78 25.77 -8.58
N ARG A 36 -6.52 26.76 -8.05
CA ARG A 36 -7.22 27.74 -8.87
C ARG A 36 -6.26 28.89 -9.20
N THR A 37 -6.07 29.16 -10.49
CA THR A 37 -5.27 30.28 -10.97
C THR A 37 -6.11 31.21 -11.85
N ALA A 38 -5.63 32.41 -12.13
CA ALA A 38 -6.30 33.35 -13.02
C ALA A 38 -6.51 32.81 -14.45
N LYS A 39 -5.70 31.81 -14.85
CA LYS A 39 -5.77 31.16 -16.17
C LYS A 39 -6.59 29.84 -16.16
N GLY A 40 -7.22 29.51 -15.03
CA GLY A 40 -7.99 28.28 -14.85
C GLY A 40 -7.38 27.32 -13.81
N PRO A 41 -7.96 26.12 -13.63
CA PRO A 41 -7.44 25.14 -12.68
C PRO A 41 -6.11 24.56 -13.16
N GLN A 42 -5.12 24.56 -12.28
CA GLN A 42 -3.86 23.86 -12.46
C GLN A 42 -3.92 22.55 -11.68
N ILE A 43 -3.85 21.42 -12.37
CA ILE A 43 -3.94 20.08 -11.80
C ILE A 43 -2.56 19.44 -11.81
N THR A 44 -2.09 19.04 -10.64
CA THR A 44 -0.82 18.31 -10.48
C THR A 44 -1.12 16.83 -10.21
N LEU A 45 -0.47 15.97 -10.98
CA LEU A 45 -0.61 14.53 -10.92
C LEU A 45 0.61 13.88 -10.29
N SER A 46 0.42 12.68 -9.75
CA SER A 46 1.49 11.85 -9.22
C SER A 46 1.29 10.38 -9.58
N ARG A 47 2.40 9.71 -9.87
CA ARG A 47 2.51 8.25 -9.95
C ARG A 47 3.35 7.67 -8.83
N THR A 48 3.98 8.53 -8.02
CA THR A 48 4.79 8.13 -6.86
C THR A 48 4.02 8.11 -5.55
N HIS A 49 2.95 8.90 -5.44
CA HIS A 49 2.18 9.03 -4.22
C HIS A 49 1.56 7.69 -3.77
N PRO A 50 1.66 7.31 -2.47
CA PRO A 50 1.04 6.07 -1.95
C PRO A 50 -0.46 5.97 -2.21
N GLY A 51 -1.15 7.10 -2.30
CA GLY A 51 -2.58 7.15 -2.64
C GLY A 51 -2.91 6.52 -3.98
N LEU A 52 -2.01 6.53 -4.97
CA LEU A 52 -2.23 5.81 -6.23
C LEU A 52 -2.37 4.31 -5.98
N LEU A 53 -1.46 3.74 -5.19
CA LEU A 53 -1.50 2.32 -4.83
C LEU A 53 -2.81 1.96 -4.13
N VAL A 54 -3.24 2.77 -3.15
CA VAL A 54 -4.52 2.56 -2.45
C VAL A 54 -5.70 2.57 -3.42
N ARG A 55 -5.76 3.52 -4.35
CA ARG A 55 -6.82 3.58 -5.36
C ARG A 55 -6.81 2.42 -6.33
N LEU A 56 -5.63 1.89 -6.68
CA LEU A 56 -5.53 0.68 -7.48
C LEU A 56 -6.09 -0.53 -6.73
N PHE A 57 -5.82 -0.65 -5.43
CA PHE A 57 -6.41 -1.69 -4.59
C PHE A 57 -7.94 -1.58 -4.55
N GLU A 58 -8.49 -0.39 -4.36
CA GLU A 58 -9.94 -0.15 -4.38
C GLU A 58 -10.58 -0.53 -5.72
N THR A 59 -9.88 -0.29 -6.82
CA THR A 59 -10.41 -0.57 -8.17
C THR A 59 -10.34 -2.06 -8.54
N GLU A 60 -9.26 -2.73 -8.16
CA GLU A 60 -8.98 -4.11 -8.61
C GLU A 60 -9.49 -5.18 -7.62
N ILE A 61 -9.82 -4.80 -6.37
CA ILE A 61 -10.20 -5.73 -5.31
C ILE A 61 -11.64 -5.44 -4.84
N PRO A 62 -12.61 -6.27 -5.25
CA PRO A 62 -14.02 -6.05 -4.91
C PRO A 62 -14.26 -5.97 -3.41
N GLU A 63 -13.60 -6.79 -2.60
CA GLU A 63 -13.76 -6.81 -1.15
C GLU A 63 -13.32 -5.50 -0.48
N ILE A 64 -12.40 -4.76 -1.10
CA ILE A 64 -12.00 -3.41 -0.65
C ILE A 64 -13.04 -2.39 -1.09
N ASN A 65 -13.49 -2.46 -2.35
CA ASN A 65 -14.53 -1.56 -2.86
C ASN A 65 -15.84 -1.66 -2.08
N GLU A 66 -16.19 -2.87 -1.64
CA GLU A 66 -17.37 -3.16 -0.81
C GLU A 66 -17.16 -2.83 0.68
N GLY A 67 -15.96 -2.42 1.09
CA GLY A 67 -15.64 -2.11 2.49
C GLY A 67 -15.51 -3.32 3.40
N ILE A 68 -15.47 -4.54 2.86
CA ILE A 68 -15.28 -5.79 3.61
C ILE A 68 -13.84 -5.89 4.09
N VAL A 69 -12.88 -5.52 3.22
CA VAL A 69 -11.46 -5.39 3.53
C VAL A 69 -11.09 -3.92 3.46
N GLN A 70 -10.22 -3.46 4.35
CA GLN A 70 -9.76 -2.08 4.39
C GLN A 70 -8.24 -2.01 4.29
N VAL A 71 -7.73 -1.10 3.45
CA VAL A 71 -6.33 -0.69 3.48
C VAL A 71 -6.13 0.23 4.69
N ARG A 72 -5.31 -0.18 5.64
CA ARG A 72 -5.04 0.56 6.88
C ARG A 72 -3.78 1.42 6.79
N ALA A 73 -2.79 0.97 6.03
CA ALA A 73 -1.55 1.71 5.78
C ALA A 73 -0.91 1.24 4.48
N ALA A 74 -0.16 2.13 3.86
CA ALA A 74 0.69 1.80 2.72
C ALA A 74 2.01 2.55 2.83
N ALA A 75 3.12 1.83 2.65
CA ALA A 75 4.46 2.37 2.51
C ALA A 75 4.99 1.95 1.14
N ARG A 76 5.58 2.89 0.38
CA ARG A 76 5.91 2.67 -1.00
C ARG A 76 7.24 3.32 -1.37
N GLU A 77 8.06 2.58 -2.08
CA GLU A 77 9.21 3.05 -2.84
C GLU A 77 8.89 2.87 -4.32
N PRO A 78 8.54 3.95 -5.03
CA PRO A 78 7.94 3.88 -6.36
C PRO A 78 8.80 3.15 -7.39
N GLY A 79 8.22 2.17 -8.07
CA GLY A 79 8.90 1.35 -9.07
C GLY A 79 9.72 0.20 -8.50
N GLU A 80 9.95 0.16 -7.21
CA GLU A 80 10.75 -0.85 -6.52
C GLU A 80 9.88 -1.79 -5.69
N ARG A 81 9.37 -1.29 -4.58
CA ARG A 81 8.63 -2.10 -3.61
C ARG A 81 7.60 -1.30 -2.84
N ALA A 82 6.52 -1.98 -2.47
CA ALA A 82 5.52 -1.46 -1.54
C ALA A 82 5.12 -2.50 -0.50
N LYS A 83 4.68 -2.02 0.66
CA LYS A 83 3.97 -2.82 1.66
C LYS A 83 2.61 -2.21 1.94
N VAL A 84 1.58 -3.04 1.93
CA VAL A 84 0.20 -2.63 2.15
C VAL A 84 -0.37 -3.41 3.33
N ALA A 85 -0.78 -2.70 4.36
CA ALA A 85 -1.43 -3.30 5.52
C ALA A 85 -2.93 -3.30 5.35
N VAL A 86 -3.54 -4.47 5.47
CA VAL A 86 -4.97 -4.68 5.27
C VAL A 86 -5.62 -5.30 6.49
N ALA A 87 -6.89 -4.99 6.71
CA ALA A 87 -7.69 -5.59 7.78
C ALA A 87 -9.05 -6.00 7.24
N SER A 88 -9.57 -7.13 7.70
CA SER A 88 -10.95 -7.53 7.42
C SER A 88 -11.92 -6.97 8.46
N MET A 89 -13.05 -6.48 8.00
CA MET A 89 -14.18 -6.08 8.83
C MET A 89 -15.10 -7.27 9.15
N LYS A 90 -14.90 -8.40 8.49
CA LYS A 90 -15.64 -9.64 8.69
C LYS A 90 -14.71 -10.77 9.14
N ARG A 91 -15.11 -11.52 10.18
CA ARG A 91 -14.28 -12.59 10.78
C ARG A 91 -13.96 -13.75 9.83
N ASN A 92 -14.81 -13.99 8.84
CA ASN A 92 -14.72 -15.12 7.91
C ASN A 92 -14.06 -14.74 6.56
N VAL A 93 -13.45 -13.58 6.47
CA VAL A 93 -12.77 -13.12 5.25
C VAL A 93 -11.29 -12.94 5.54
N ASP A 94 -10.46 -13.69 4.84
CA ASP A 94 -9.00 -13.51 4.84
C ASP A 94 -8.63 -12.25 4.04
N PRO A 95 -8.13 -11.17 4.69
CA PRO A 95 -7.84 -9.94 3.99
C PRO A 95 -6.64 -10.04 3.05
N ILE A 96 -5.66 -10.91 3.36
CA ILE A 96 -4.49 -11.12 2.51
C ILE A 96 -4.90 -11.88 1.25
N GLY A 97 -5.60 -13.00 1.42
CA GLY A 97 -6.07 -13.84 0.31
C GLY A 97 -6.97 -13.08 -0.65
N ALA A 98 -7.87 -12.22 -0.12
CA ALA A 98 -8.72 -11.35 -0.94
C ALA A 98 -7.90 -10.40 -1.84
N CYS A 99 -6.84 -9.81 -1.29
CA CYS A 99 -5.98 -8.89 -2.03
C CYS A 99 -5.05 -9.59 -3.03
N VAL A 100 -4.49 -10.73 -2.67
CA VAL A 100 -3.60 -11.50 -3.55
C VAL A 100 -4.38 -12.08 -4.73
N GLY A 101 -5.57 -12.59 -4.46
CA GLY A 101 -6.40 -13.28 -5.44
C GLY A 101 -5.87 -14.66 -5.82
N LEU A 102 -6.64 -15.38 -6.63
CA LEU A 102 -6.28 -16.72 -7.06
C LEU A 102 -4.93 -16.71 -7.80
N ARG A 103 -3.95 -17.46 -7.29
CA ARG A 103 -2.58 -17.52 -7.85
C ARG A 103 -1.91 -16.15 -8.04
N GLY A 104 -2.28 -15.15 -7.23
CA GLY A 104 -1.70 -13.83 -7.28
C GLY A 104 -2.20 -12.94 -8.43
N THR A 105 -3.29 -13.30 -9.09
CA THR A 105 -3.76 -12.58 -10.29
C THR A 105 -4.07 -11.11 -10.02
N ARG A 106 -4.73 -10.79 -8.90
CA ARG A 106 -5.12 -9.42 -8.57
C ARG A 106 -3.92 -8.53 -8.29
N ILE A 107 -3.00 -9.03 -7.45
CA ILE A 107 -1.80 -8.26 -7.10
C ILE A 107 -0.87 -8.07 -8.30
N GLN A 108 -0.83 -9.03 -9.24
CA GLN A 108 -0.04 -8.91 -10.46
C GLN A 108 -0.57 -7.81 -11.40
N VAL A 109 -1.89 -7.60 -11.46
CA VAL A 109 -2.48 -6.51 -12.26
C VAL A 109 -2.01 -5.16 -11.72
N ILE A 110 -2.06 -4.98 -10.39
CA ILE A 110 -1.61 -3.76 -9.73
C ILE A 110 -0.10 -3.57 -9.92
N SER A 111 0.69 -4.61 -9.72
CA SER A 111 2.14 -4.57 -9.92
C SER A 111 2.51 -4.15 -11.36
N ARG A 112 1.84 -4.69 -12.37
CA ARG A 112 2.08 -4.32 -13.78
C ARG A 112 1.76 -2.86 -14.06
N GLU A 113 0.66 -2.34 -13.51
CA GLU A 113 0.32 -0.91 -13.61
C GLU A 113 1.43 -0.02 -13.04
N LEU A 114 2.14 -0.50 -12.01
CA LEU A 114 3.22 0.21 -11.32
C LEU A 114 4.62 -0.26 -11.78
N ARG A 115 4.75 -0.69 -13.04
CA ARG A 115 6.02 -1.09 -13.67
C ARG A 115 6.72 -2.28 -13.03
N GLY A 116 5.96 -3.22 -12.48
CA GLY A 116 6.51 -4.41 -11.85
C GLY A 116 6.94 -4.19 -10.40
N GLU A 117 6.49 -3.10 -9.76
CA GLU A 117 6.70 -2.86 -8.34
C GLU A 117 6.28 -4.06 -7.50
N LYS A 118 7.18 -4.53 -6.64
CA LYS A 118 6.92 -5.68 -5.76
C LYS A 118 6.01 -5.25 -4.61
N ILE A 119 4.85 -5.87 -4.50
CA ILE A 119 3.85 -5.49 -3.51
C ILE A 119 3.69 -6.62 -2.50
N ASP A 120 4.09 -6.35 -1.24
CA ASP A 120 3.87 -7.24 -0.11
C ASP A 120 2.61 -6.82 0.64
N ILE A 121 1.74 -7.77 0.94
CA ILE A 121 0.53 -7.55 1.72
C ILE A 121 0.74 -8.12 3.11
N VAL A 122 0.44 -7.33 4.13
CA VAL A 122 0.54 -7.72 5.52
C VAL A 122 -0.79 -7.49 6.23
N GLU A 123 -1.12 -8.35 7.18
CA GLU A 123 -2.30 -8.16 8.01
C GLU A 123 -2.03 -7.08 9.06
N TRP A 124 -2.89 -6.07 9.09
CA TRP A 124 -2.84 -5.02 10.08
C TRP A 124 -3.21 -5.54 11.48
N SER A 125 -2.62 -4.96 12.50
CA SER A 125 -2.97 -5.21 13.90
C SER A 125 -3.10 -3.90 14.67
N PRO A 126 -4.08 -3.78 15.59
CA PRO A 126 -4.15 -2.63 16.49
C PRO A 126 -3.02 -2.61 17.52
N ASP A 127 -2.38 -3.77 17.78
CA ASP A 127 -1.18 -3.84 18.61
C ASP A 127 0.04 -3.45 17.76
N PRO A 128 0.74 -2.34 18.10
CA PRO A 128 1.85 -1.85 17.30
C PRO A 128 3.01 -2.85 17.20
N ALA A 129 3.27 -3.62 18.24
CA ALA A 129 4.37 -4.58 18.25
C ALA A 129 4.08 -5.77 17.31
N VAL A 130 2.85 -6.27 17.33
CA VAL A 130 2.39 -7.30 16.39
C VAL A 130 2.44 -6.77 14.97
N PHE A 131 1.97 -5.53 14.75
CA PHE A 131 1.97 -4.92 13.43
C PHE A 131 3.38 -4.76 12.87
N VAL A 132 4.32 -4.25 13.67
CA VAL A 132 5.73 -4.12 13.25
C VAL A 132 6.33 -5.48 12.92
N ALA A 133 6.11 -6.49 13.77
CA ALA A 133 6.61 -7.84 13.52
C ALA A 133 6.08 -8.43 12.19
N ARG A 134 4.78 -8.26 11.91
CA ARG A 134 4.17 -8.67 10.64
C ARG A 134 4.72 -7.88 9.44
N ALA A 135 4.91 -6.57 9.61
CA ALA A 135 5.42 -5.70 8.56
C ALA A 135 6.86 -6.02 8.17
N LEU A 136 7.65 -6.59 9.07
CA LEU A 136 9.02 -7.02 8.80
C LEU A 136 9.12 -8.38 8.09
N SER A 137 7.98 -9.10 7.92
CA SER A 137 7.97 -10.34 7.13
C SER A 137 8.62 -10.12 5.75
N PRO A 138 9.43 -11.10 5.26
CA PRO A 138 9.66 -12.46 5.76
C PRO A 138 10.72 -12.58 6.87
N ALA A 139 11.28 -11.47 7.38
CA ALA A 139 12.23 -11.52 8.49
C ALA A 139 11.54 -12.07 9.76
N ARG A 140 12.24 -12.97 10.46
CA ARG A 140 11.77 -13.49 11.74
C ARG A 140 12.15 -12.51 12.85
N VAL A 141 11.15 -11.97 13.53
CA VAL A 141 11.31 -11.01 14.62
C VAL A 141 11.08 -11.72 15.94
N SER A 142 12.08 -11.71 16.82
CA SER A 142 11.98 -12.33 18.15
C SER A 142 11.27 -11.42 19.15
N SER A 143 11.53 -10.10 19.08
CA SER A 143 10.88 -9.11 19.96
C SER A 143 10.81 -7.73 19.29
N VAL A 144 9.83 -6.93 19.68
CA VAL A 144 9.70 -5.52 19.28
C VAL A 144 9.62 -4.68 20.54
N THR A 145 10.53 -3.72 20.68
CA THR A 145 10.58 -2.80 21.81
C THR A 145 10.43 -1.38 21.31
N PHE A 146 9.51 -0.62 21.87
CA PHE A 146 9.36 0.81 21.58
C PHE A 146 10.17 1.64 22.58
N ARG A 147 10.97 2.58 22.07
CA ARG A 147 11.63 3.60 22.89
C ARG A 147 10.84 4.90 22.78
N THR A 148 10.59 5.55 23.90
CA THR A 148 10.01 6.89 23.93
C THR A 148 11.12 7.91 24.10
N ASP A 149 11.32 8.79 23.11
CA ASP A 149 12.41 9.79 23.08
C ASP A 149 12.18 11.01 24.00
N LYS A 150 11.21 10.98 24.88
CA LYS A 150 10.97 12.05 25.84
C LYS A 150 11.09 11.50 27.26
N GLY A 151 12.27 11.64 27.87
CA GLY A 151 12.57 11.71 29.32
C GLY A 151 11.66 11.02 30.34
N GLY A 152 10.83 10.10 29.91
CA GLY A 152 9.98 9.26 30.74
C GLY A 152 10.61 7.89 30.89
N GLU A 153 10.56 7.33 32.08
CA GLU A 153 10.98 5.97 32.35
C GLU A 153 10.43 5.00 31.29
N PRO A 154 11.23 4.05 30.80
CA PRO A 154 10.76 3.08 29.84
C PRO A 154 9.63 2.27 30.49
N LYS A 155 8.40 2.52 30.06
CA LYS A 155 7.31 1.60 30.37
C LYS A 155 7.71 0.27 29.80
N ALA A 156 7.78 -0.76 30.66
CA ALA A 156 8.18 -2.11 30.32
C ALA A 156 7.66 -2.51 28.96
N GLY A 157 8.55 -2.64 27.99
CA GLY A 157 8.22 -3.06 26.65
C GLY A 157 7.57 -4.43 26.73
N ARG A 158 6.38 -4.57 26.14
CA ARG A 158 5.72 -5.86 26.02
C ARG A 158 6.58 -6.71 25.08
N GLU A 159 7.32 -7.66 25.61
CA GLU A 159 8.04 -8.63 24.82
C GLU A 159 7.01 -9.55 24.16
N ILE A 160 6.85 -9.41 22.84
CA ILE A 160 6.04 -10.34 22.07
C ILE A 160 7.00 -11.31 21.43
N LYS A 161 7.11 -12.50 22.01
CA LYS A 161 7.75 -13.64 21.34
C LYS A 161 6.91 -13.95 20.10
N ALA A 162 7.53 -13.91 18.92
CA ALA A 162 6.88 -14.40 17.72
C ALA A 162 6.51 -15.85 17.94
N GLY A 163 5.21 -16.16 17.94
CA GLY A 163 4.72 -17.53 18.07
C GLY A 163 5.33 -18.38 16.97
N GLU A 164 5.73 -19.58 17.33
CA GLU A 164 6.14 -20.59 16.37
C GLU A 164 5.08 -20.75 15.28
N PRO A 165 5.47 -20.90 14.00
CA PRO A 165 4.51 -21.21 12.97
C PRO A 165 3.81 -22.51 13.36
N GLN A 166 2.50 -22.48 13.52
CA GLN A 166 1.71 -23.70 13.63
C GLN A 166 1.91 -24.46 12.31
N VAL A 167 2.77 -25.45 12.35
CA VAL A 167 2.87 -26.48 11.32
C VAL A 167 1.54 -27.19 11.35
N GLY A 168 0.69 -26.90 10.35
CA GLY A 168 -0.55 -27.63 10.16
C GLY A 168 -0.21 -29.10 10.02
N GLY A 169 -0.64 -29.89 11.01
CA GLY A 169 -0.53 -31.32 11.00
C GLY A 169 -1.27 -31.90 9.80
N GLU A 170 -0.63 -32.83 9.15
CA GLU A 170 -1.21 -33.79 8.24
C GLU A 170 -2.38 -34.53 8.89
N MET A 171 -3.48 -34.60 8.19
CA MET A 171 -4.23 -35.86 7.90
C MET A 171 -5.27 -35.56 6.82
#